data_2e301f369f2a9c1e85e8b624b13a82d3
#
_entry.id   2e301f369f2a9c1e85e8b624b13a82d3
#
_cell.length_a   1.000
_cell.length_b   1.000
_cell.length_c   1.000
_cell.angle_alpha   90.00
_cell.angle_beta   90.00
_cell.angle_gamma   90.00
#
_symmetry.space_group_name_H-M   'P 1'
#
loop_
_entity.id
_entity.type
_entity.pdbx_description
1 polymer ?
#
loop_
_entity_poly.entity_id
_entity_poly.type
_entity_poly.pdbx_seq_one_letter_code
_entity_poly.pdbx_strand_id
1 'polypeptide(L)'
;MKGYKNYGTHLREKYNGQRVFKVIVDGGFTCPNRDGSKGFGGCTYCNVDSFTPEPSRKMPTIREQLEEGIKRARTSYKADKFIVYFQPNTNTYAPTHYLKMMYDEALSINTEDIVGFSVGTRPDCIDAEKVALLESYADRFDVDLEMGMESIYDETLEQINRGCSHGEFVAAVKLLENSKLDLCVHTIFGFPWETKEMMHGYIHEINRFPQIKFVKFHHLHIVEGSIMGAKYKKEPFKLFTLEEYTDLLCELIPMLRPDIVIQRLFGISDWDLLIAPNWGLNKSAIQTYIDKALEKREVVQGSLYLD
;
A
#
# COMPACT_ATOMS: atom_id res chain seq x y z
N MET A 1 7.46 -6.86 23.32
CA MET A 1 6.58 -5.92 22.59
C MET A 1 7.35 -5.45 21.34
N LYS A 2 6.73 -5.34 20.15
CA LYS A 2 7.47 -4.85 18.98
C LYS A 2 7.87 -3.40 19.22
N GLY A 3 9.08 -3.03 18.80
CA GLY A 3 9.58 -1.65 18.92
C GLY A 3 8.92 -0.64 17.97
N TYR A 4 7.84 -1.03 17.27
CA TYR A 4 7.10 -0.19 16.34
C TYR A 4 5.60 -0.45 16.39
N LYS A 5 4.79 0.54 16.03
CA LYS A 5 3.33 0.40 15.91
C LYS A 5 2.95 -0.49 14.73
N ASN A 6 2.61 -1.72 15.03
CA ASN A 6 2.21 -2.72 14.05
C ASN A 6 0.71 -2.66 13.78
N TYR A 7 0.32 -2.72 12.51
CA TYR A 7 -1.09 -2.64 12.09
C TYR A 7 -1.98 -3.73 12.70
N GLY A 8 -1.48 -4.96 12.82
CA GLY A 8 -2.27 -6.04 13.42
C GLY A 8 -2.56 -5.79 14.91
N THR A 9 -1.62 -5.19 15.65
CA THR A 9 -1.82 -4.77 17.04
C THR A 9 -2.80 -3.61 17.10
N HIS A 10 -2.60 -2.58 16.26
CA HIS A 10 -3.50 -1.43 16.15
C HIS A 10 -4.97 -1.85 15.92
N LEU A 11 -5.21 -2.76 14.96
CA LEU A 11 -6.56 -3.25 14.70
C LEU A 11 -7.16 -4.02 15.88
N ARG A 12 -6.36 -4.85 16.58
CA ARG A 12 -6.84 -5.55 17.77
C ARG A 12 -7.23 -4.60 18.90
N GLU A 13 -6.45 -3.56 19.13
CA GLU A 13 -6.75 -2.54 20.11
C GLU A 13 -8.02 -1.76 19.72
N LYS A 14 -8.12 -1.32 18.47
CA LYS A 14 -9.27 -0.58 17.95
C LYS A 14 -10.58 -1.37 18.00
N TYR A 15 -10.51 -2.67 17.73
CA TYR A 15 -11.69 -3.55 17.63
C TYR A 15 -11.80 -4.56 18.79
N ASN A 16 -11.38 -4.17 20.00
CA ASN A 16 -11.58 -4.92 21.23
C ASN A 16 -11.09 -6.39 21.17
N GLY A 17 -9.92 -6.63 20.59
CA GLY A 17 -9.31 -7.95 20.46
C GLY A 17 -9.76 -8.76 19.24
N GLN A 18 -10.77 -8.31 18.50
CA GLN A 18 -11.25 -8.97 17.28
C GLN A 18 -10.17 -8.97 16.20
N ARG A 19 -10.16 -10.04 15.39
CA ARG A 19 -9.27 -10.14 14.23
C ARG A 19 -9.94 -9.51 13.03
N VAL A 20 -9.36 -8.42 12.55
CA VAL A 20 -9.82 -7.71 11.35
C VAL A 20 -8.96 -8.09 10.16
N PHE A 21 -9.57 -8.37 9.01
CA PHE A 21 -8.86 -8.76 7.79
C PHE A 21 -9.29 -7.90 6.60
N LYS A 22 -8.31 -7.43 5.80
CA LYS A 22 -8.59 -6.73 4.53
C LYS A 22 -8.96 -7.75 3.45
N VAL A 23 -10.18 -7.65 2.93
CA VAL A 23 -10.66 -8.45 1.80
C VAL A 23 -10.50 -7.63 0.53
N ILE A 24 -9.65 -8.10 -0.37
CA ILE A 24 -9.33 -7.41 -1.62
C ILE A 24 -10.49 -7.58 -2.60
N VAL A 25 -10.85 -6.46 -3.25
CA VAL A 25 -11.84 -6.38 -4.32
C VAL A 25 -11.20 -5.72 -5.54
N ASP A 26 -11.38 -6.33 -6.70
CA ASP A 26 -11.12 -5.73 -7.99
C ASP A 26 -12.42 -5.14 -8.55
N GLY A 27 -12.50 -3.81 -8.59
CA GLY A 27 -13.64 -3.08 -9.14
C GLY A 27 -13.59 -2.92 -10.66
N GLY A 28 -12.62 -3.55 -11.34
CA GLY A 28 -12.43 -3.41 -12.79
C GLY A 28 -11.92 -2.05 -13.23
N PHE A 29 -11.40 -1.25 -12.31
CA PHE A 29 -10.82 0.07 -12.63
C PHE A 29 -9.52 -0.08 -13.41
N THR A 30 -9.19 0.94 -14.21
CA THR A 30 -7.93 1.06 -14.92
C THR A 30 -6.98 2.05 -14.23
N CYS A 31 -5.92 2.43 -14.93
CA CYS A 31 -4.95 3.42 -14.47
C CYS A 31 -4.69 4.41 -15.61
N PRO A 32 -4.72 5.75 -15.35
CA PRO A 32 -4.48 6.76 -16.39
C PRO A 32 -3.10 6.65 -17.05
N ASN A 33 -2.16 5.99 -16.39
CA ASN A 33 -0.84 5.70 -16.94
C ASN A 33 -0.80 4.41 -17.81
N ARG A 34 -1.95 3.75 -18.03
CA ARG A 34 -2.08 2.54 -18.83
C ARG A 34 -3.03 2.70 -20.01
N ASP A 35 -4.11 3.47 -19.84
CA ASP A 35 -5.17 3.62 -20.86
C ASP A 35 -4.93 4.74 -21.86
N GLY A 36 -3.79 5.43 -21.75
CA GLY A 36 -3.40 6.49 -22.68
C GLY A 36 -3.83 7.90 -22.26
N SER A 37 -4.58 8.08 -21.19
CA SER A 37 -5.00 9.42 -20.75
C SER A 37 -3.85 10.27 -20.19
N LYS A 38 -2.88 9.65 -19.51
CA LYS A 38 -1.60 10.26 -19.11
C LYS A 38 -0.39 9.56 -19.73
N GLY A 39 -0.45 8.25 -19.94
CA GLY A 39 0.64 7.46 -20.47
C GLY A 39 0.21 6.05 -20.86
N PHE A 40 1.12 5.31 -21.50
CA PHE A 40 0.90 3.93 -21.88
C PHE A 40 1.82 2.99 -21.11
N GLY A 41 1.41 1.74 -20.92
CA GLY A 41 2.21 0.68 -20.33
C GLY A 41 2.31 0.71 -18.80
N GLY A 42 1.92 1.78 -18.16
CA GLY A 42 1.99 1.93 -16.69
C GLY A 42 3.39 2.26 -16.17
N CYS A 43 3.56 2.24 -14.87
CA CYS A 43 4.88 2.38 -14.23
C CYS A 43 5.78 1.21 -14.63
N THR A 44 7.07 1.46 -14.82
CA THR A 44 8.02 0.46 -15.37
C THR A 44 8.15 -0.80 -14.50
N TYR A 45 7.93 -0.69 -13.20
CA TYR A 45 7.99 -1.80 -12.24
C TYR A 45 6.64 -2.57 -12.13
N CYS A 46 5.55 -2.02 -12.66
CA CYS A 46 4.21 -2.49 -12.35
C CYS A 46 3.76 -3.62 -13.28
N ASN A 47 3.39 -4.74 -12.66
CA ASN A 47 2.51 -5.73 -13.24
C ASN A 47 1.38 -6.02 -12.24
N VAL A 48 0.14 -5.69 -12.58
CA VAL A 48 -1.03 -5.81 -11.69
C VAL A 48 -1.25 -7.26 -11.25
N ASP A 49 -0.97 -8.23 -12.12
CA ASP A 49 -1.12 -9.64 -11.80
C ASP A 49 -0.20 -10.11 -10.68
N SER A 50 0.94 -9.44 -10.47
CA SER A 50 1.91 -9.84 -9.45
C SER A 50 1.43 -9.62 -8.01
N PHE A 51 0.40 -8.81 -7.81
CA PHE A 51 -0.16 -8.51 -6.48
C PHE A 51 -1.69 -8.64 -6.39
N THR A 52 -2.35 -9.00 -7.51
CA THR A 52 -3.79 -9.27 -7.53
C THR A 52 -4.05 -10.75 -7.24
N PRO A 53 -4.87 -11.09 -6.23
CA PRO A 53 -5.20 -12.49 -5.96
C PRO A 53 -5.81 -13.19 -7.16
N GLU A 54 -5.44 -14.45 -7.40
CA GLU A 54 -5.92 -15.24 -8.54
C GLU A 54 -7.46 -15.30 -8.66
N PRO A 55 -8.23 -15.46 -7.57
CA PRO A 55 -9.69 -15.43 -7.65
C PRO A 55 -10.24 -14.11 -8.19
N SER A 56 -9.63 -12.98 -7.83
CA SER A 56 -10.03 -11.65 -8.35
C SER A 56 -9.73 -11.51 -9.84
N ARG A 57 -8.66 -12.15 -10.33
CA ARG A 57 -8.32 -12.15 -11.77
C ARG A 57 -9.32 -12.92 -12.63
N LYS A 58 -10.01 -13.92 -12.09
CA LYS A 58 -11.03 -14.75 -12.80
C LYS A 58 -12.41 -14.11 -12.82
N MET A 59 -12.58 -13.01 -12.26
CA MET A 59 -13.64 -12.05 -12.13
C MET A 59 -15.03 -12.37 -12.07
N PRO A 60 -15.36 -12.89 -11.02
CA PRO A 60 -16.68 -12.78 -10.50
C PRO A 60 -17.05 -11.32 -10.19
N THR A 61 -18.31 -11.13 -9.90
CA THR A 61 -18.85 -9.84 -9.43
C THR A 61 -18.18 -9.40 -8.12
N ILE A 62 -18.30 -8.15 -7.74
CA ILE A 62 -17.83 -7.64 -6.44
C ILE A 62 -18.41 -8.51 -5.29
N ARG A 63 -19.69 -8.91 -5.40
CA ARG A 63 -20.35 -9.79 -4.44
C ARG A 63 -19.60 -11.10 -4.27
N GLU A 64 -19.35 -11.81 -5.36
CA GLU A 64 -18.69 -13.13 -5.31
C GLU A 64 -17.26 -13.01 -4.77
N GLN A 65 -16.53 -11.96 -5.13
CA GLN A 65 -15.18 -11.69 -4.59
C GLN A 65 -15.22 -11.50 -3.07
N LEU A 66 -16.17 -10.70 -2.57
CA LEU A 66 -16.30 -10.44 -1.14
C LEU A 66 -16.75 -11.67 -0.37
N GLU A 67 -17.78 -12.40 -0.85
CA GLU A 67 -18.27 -13.59 -0.20
C GLU A 67 -17.19 -14.67 -0.08
N GLU A 68 -16.43 -14.93 -1.16
CA GLU A 68 -15.33 -15.88 -1.13
C GLU A 68 -14.15 -15.38 -0.29
N GLY A 69 -13.80 -14.08 -0.40
CA GLY A 69 -12.75 -13.47 0.39
C GLY A 69 -13.04 -13.50 1.90
N ILE A 70 -14.27 -13.21 2.31
CA ILE A 70 -14.74 -13.29 3.70
C ILE A 70 -14.70 -14.73 4.19
N LYS A 71 -15.25 -15.68 3.42
CA LYS A 71 -15.21 -17.10 3.74
C LYS A 71 -13.78 -17.60 3.95
N ARG A 72 -12.87 -17.26 3.05
CA ARG A 72 -11.45 -17.59 3.17
C ARG A 72 -10.81 -16.95 4.41
N ALA A 73 -11.11 -15.68 4.67
CA ALA A 73 -10.57 -14.96 5.83
C ALA A 73 -11.06 -15.60 7.16
N ARG A 74 -12.32 -16.00 7.25
CA ARG A 74 -12.85 -16.71 8.41
C ARG A 74 -12.21 -18.09 8.61
N THR A 75 -12.06 -18.86 7.53
CA THR A 75 -11.55 -20.24 7.63
C THR A 75 -10.05 -20.29 7.87
N SER A 76 -9.25 -19.52 7.09
CA SER A 76 -7.80 -19.62 7.10
C SER A 76 -7.14 -18.69 8.13
N TYR A 77 -7.72 -17.51 8.39
CA TYR A 77 -7.14 -16.49 9.27
C TYR A 77 -7.90 -16.28 10.56
N LYS A 78 -9.05 -16.96 10.74
CA LYS A 78 -9.93 -16.82 11.91
C LYS A 78 -10.32 -15.34 12.13
N ALA A 79 -10.62 -14.65 11.03
CA ALA A 79 -11.04 -13.25 11.07
C ALA A 79 -12.49 -13.12 11.53
N ASP A 80 -12.74 -12.13 12.40
CA ASP A 80 -14.05 -11.82 12.97
C ASP A 80 -14.72 -10.69 12.17
N LYS A 81 -13.94 -9.70 11.76
CA LYS A 81 -14.38 -8.48 11.07
C LYS A 81 -13.56 -8.22 9.80
N PHE A 82 -14.10 -7.42 8.88
CA PHE A 82 -13.53 -7.23 7.56
C PHE A 82 -13.43 -5.76 7.19
N ILE A 83 -12.36 -5.43 6.45
CA ILE A 83 -12.20 -4.17 5.75
C ILE A 83 -12.29 -4.49 4.25
N VAL A 84 -13.23 -3.90 3.55
CA VAL A 84 -13.31 -3.99 2.08
C VAL A 84 -12.17 -3.17 1.49
N TYR A 85 -11.35 -3.77 0.63
CA TYR A 85 -10.19 -3.10 0.09
C TYR A 85 -10.15 -3.14 -1.44
N PHE A 86 -10.49 -2.04 -2.06
CA PHE A 86 -10.29 -1.82 -3.50
C PHE A 86 -8.81 -1.57 -3.76
N GLN A 87 -8.10 -2.58 -4.27
CA GLN A 87 -6.65 -2.54 -4.35
C GLN A 87 -6.08 -2.49 -5.78
N PRO A 88 -6.47 -3.34 -6.74
CA PRO A 88 -5.84 -3.33 -8.05
C PRO A 88 -6.08 -2.00 -8.77
N ASN A 89 -5.05 -1.51 -9.46
CA ASN A 89 -5.12 -0.28 -10.25
C ASN A 89 -5.42 1.01 -9.45
N THR A 90 -6.20 1.93 -10.04
CA THR A 90 -6.50 3.24 -9.50
C THR A 90 -7.99 3.36 -9.21
N ASN A 91 -8.39 3.07 -8.00
CA ASN A 91 -9.79 2.84 -7.65
C ASN A 91 -10.62 4.11 -7.40
N THR A 92 -10.05 5.29 -7.64
CA THR A 92 -10.77 6.58 -7.73
C THR A 92 -10.79 7.13 -9.17
N TYR A 93 -10.27 6.38 -10.13
CA TYR A 93 -10.17 6.80 -11.52
C TYR A 93 -11.44 6.42 -12.30
N ALA A 94 -12.54 7.08 -11.95
CA ALA A 94 -13.83 7.02 -12.63
C ALA A 94 -14.69 8.24 -12.22
N PRO A 95 -15.81 8.52 -12.91
CA PRO A 95 -16.77 9.51 -12.48
C PRO A 95 -17.34 9.18 -11.09
N THR A 96 -17.55 10.18 -10.25
CA THR A 96 -17.94 10.00 -8.83
C THR A 96 -19.22 9.21 -8.65
N HIS A 97 -20.21 9.37 -9.53
CA HIS A 97 -21.45 8.58 -9.47
C HIS A 97 -21.20 7.07 -9.73
N TYR A 98 -20.26 6.72 -10.60
CA TYR A 98 -19.89 5.33 -10.85
C TYR A 98 -19.11 4.75 -9.66
N LEU A 99 -18.17 5.52 -9.11
CA LEU A 99 -17.45 5.15 -7.88
C LEU A 99 -18.45 4.86 -6.75
N LYS A 100 -19.41 5.75 -6.55
CA LYS A 100 -20.45 5.58 -5.53
C LYS A 100 -21.24 4.28 -5.72
N MET A 101 -21.66 3.97 -6.94
CA MET A 101 -22.39 2.74 -7.25
C MET A 101 -21.56 1.48 -6.87
N MET A 102 -20.27 1.44 -7.24
CA MET A 102 -19.38 0.31 -6.97
C MET A 102 -19.09 0.16 -5.47
N TYR A 103 -18.89 1.27 -4.77
CA TYR A 103 -18.63 1.25 -3.34
C TYR A 103 -19.88 0.87 -2.54
N ASP A 104 -21.05 1.40 -2.92
CA ASP A 104 -22.35 1.04 -2.30
C ASP A 104 -22.64 -0.45 -2.47
N GLU A 105 -22.40 -1.02 -3.66
CA GLU A 105 -22.53 -2.46 -3.90
C GLU A 105 -21.67 -3.26 -2.94
N ALA A 106 -20.36 -2.96 -2.87
CA ALA A 106 -19.42 -3.67 -2.00
C ALA A 106 -19.80 -3.57 -0.52
N LEU A 107 -20.17 -2.37 -0.05
CA LEU A 107 -20.48 -2.10 1.35
C LEU A 107 -21.89 -2.56 1.77
N SER A 108 -22.75 -2.96 0.82
CA SER A 108 -24.06 -3.56 1.09
C SER A 108 -23.99 -5.04 1.46
N ILE A 109 -22.83 -5.69 1.20
CA ILE A 109 -22.64 -7.13 1.41
C ILE A 109 -22.12 -7.37 2.83
N ASN A 110 -22.82 -8.21 3.61
CA ASN A 110 -22.40 -8.59 4.97
C ASN A 110 -22.13 -7.39 5.90
N THR A 111 -23.08 -6.46 5.96
CA THR A 111 -22.95 -5.16 6.62
C THR A 111 -22.65 -5.20 8.13
N GLU A 112 -22.92 -6.32 8.81
CA GLU A 112 -22.68 -6.49 10.26
C GLU A 112 -21.20 -6.69 10.59
N ASP A 113 -20.43 -7.29 9.69
CA ASP A 113 -19.04 -7.65 9.94
C ASP A 113 -18.04 -6.79 9.18
N ILE A 114 -18.49 -5.97 8.23
CA ILE A 114 -17.66 -4.97 7.57
C ILE A 114 -17.55 -3.75 8.48
N VAL A 115 -16.31 -3.46 8.92
CA VAL A 115 -16.00 -2.35 9.84
C VAL A 115 -15.18 -1.26 9.18
N GLY A 116 -14.64 -1.51 7.99
CA GLY A 116 -13.76 -0.55 7.31
C GLY A 116 -13.84 -0.67 5.79
N PHE A 117 -13.36 0.39 5.16
CA PHE A 117 -13.32 0.56 3.72
C PHE A 117 -12.00 1.21 3.32
N SER A 118 -11.21 0.56 2.49
CA SER A 118 -9.92 1.04 2.00
C SER A 118 -9.92 1.17 0.49
N VAL A 119 -9.38 2.27 -0.04
CA VAL A 119 -9.33 2.54 -1.48
C VAL A 119 -7.90 2.87 -1.91
N GLY A 120 -7.33 2.00 -2.74
CA GLY A 120 -6.01 2.22 -3.34
C GLY A 120 -6.09 3.17 -4.54
N THR A 121 -5.26 4.21 -4.56
CA THR A 121 -5.29 5.21 -5.62
C THR A 121 -3.92 5.83 -5.93
N ARG A 122 -3.92 6.70 -6.93
CA ARG A 122 -2.82 7.59 -7.32
C ARG A 122 -3.09 9.01 -6.82
N PRO A 123 -2.05 9.80 -6.51
CA PRO A 123 -2.20 11.20 -6.09
C PRO A 123 -2.99 12.05 -7.09
N ASP A 124 -2.73 11.86 -8.38
CA ASP A 124 -3.32 12.60 -9.49
C ASP A 124 -4.75 12.16 -9.87
N CYS A 125 -5.34 11.23 -9.10
CA CYS A 125 -6.69 10.70 -9.31
C CYS A 125 -7.62 10.96 -8.13
N ILE A 126 -7.25 11.88 -7.23
CA ILE A 126 -8.08 12.34 -6.13
C ILE A 126 -8.37 13.85 -6.25
N ASP A 127 -9.57 14.25 -5.95
CA ASP A 127 -10.04 15.63 -5.92
C ASP A 127 -11.06 15.82 -4.78
N ALA A 128 -11.52 17.04 -4.56
CA ALA A 128 -12.44 17.36 -3.46
C ALA A 128 -13.77 16.59 -3.55
N GLU A 129 -14.28 16.33 -4.76
CA GLU A 129 -15.54 15.58 -4.94
C GLU A 129 -15.37 14.11 -4.51
N LYS A 130 -14.24 13.49 -4.85
CA LYS A 130 -13.92 12.11 -4.45
C LYS A 130 -13.61 12.00 -2.96
N VAL A 131 -12.95 13.00 -2.37
CA VAL A 131 -12.76 13.08 -0.92
C VAL A 131 -14.12 13.14 -0.24
N ALA A 132 -15.03 14.02 -0.66
CA ALA A 132 -16.37 14.13 -0.10
C ALA A 132 -17.18 12.83 -0.25
N LEU A 133 -17.06 12.12 -1.39
CA LEU A 133 -17.67 10.82 -1.56
C LEU A 133 -17.15 9.81 -0.53
N LEU A 134 -15.83 9.70 -0.34
CA LEU A 134 -15.24 8.77 0.62
C LEU A 134 -15.63 9.14 2.06
N GLU A 135 -15.64 10.42 2.41
CA GLU A 135 -16.08 10.91 3.71
C GLU A 135 -17.53 10.57 4.03
N SER A 136 -18.40 10.46 3.00
CA SER A 136 -19.80 10.07 3.21
C SER A 136 -19.97 8.66 3.81
N TYR A 137 -18.94 7.84 3.76
CA TYR A 137 -18.91 6.52 4.39
C TYR A 137 -18.33 6.52 5.81
N ALA A 138 -17.62 7.59 6.21
CA ALA A 138 -16.84 7.64 7.45
C ALA A 138 -17.70 7.65 8.73
N ASP A 139 -19.00 7.92 8.63
CA ASP A 139 -19.91 7.83 9.79
C ASP A 139 -20.28 6.36 10.14
N ARG A 140 -20.02 5.41 9.22
CA ARG A 140 -20.33 3.98 9.39
C ARG A 140 -19.11 3.08 9.40
N PHE A 141 -18.04 3.48 8.72
CA PHE A 141 -16.86 2.66 8.48
C PHE A 141 -15.61 3.45 8.79
N ASP A 142 -14.56 2.76 9.20
CA ASP A 142 -13.21 3.33 9.13
C ASP A 142 -12.78 3.42 7.67
N VAL A 143 -12.53 4.62 7.17
CA VAL A 143 -12.22 4.83 5.75
C VAL A 143 -10.76 5.20 5.58
N ASP A 144 -10.01 4.31 4.92
CA ASP A 144 -8.60 4.53 4.57
C ASP A 144 -8.47 4.89 3.08
N LEU A 145 -7.80 5.99 2.79
CA LEU A 145 -7.28 6.27 1.45
C LEU A 145 -5.83 5.79 1.37
N GLU A 146 -5.54 4.84 0.48
CA GLU A 146 -4.19 4.32 0.29
C GLU A 146 -3.57 4.93 -0.98
N MET A 147 -2.53 5.72 -0.80
CA MET A 147 -1.93 6.52 -1.88
C MET A 147 -0.49 6.12 -2.16
N GLY A 148 -0.19 5.80 -3.41
CA GLY A 148 1.16 5.49 -3.85
C GLY A 148 1.99 6.76 -4.06
N MET A 149 2.83 7.11 -3.09
CA MET A 149 3.89 8.11 -3.23
C MET A 149 5.05 7.56 -4.07
N GLU A 150 5.42 6.32 -3.79
CA GLU A 150 6.48 5.51 -4.38
C GLU A 150 7.88 6.10 -4.15
N SER A 151 8.16 7.32 -4.62
CA SER A 151 9.35 8.14 -4.38
C SER A 151 8.95 9.60 -4.14
N ILE A 152 9.86 10.36 -3.52
CA ILE A 152 9.74 11.83 -3.35
C ILE A 152 10.56 12.60 -4.39
N TYR A 153 11.30 11.90 -5.25
CA TYR A 153 12.19 12.48 -6.24
C TYR A 153 11.57 12.42 -7.62
N ASP A 154 11.31 13.57 -8.23
CA ASP A 154 10.66 13.65 -9.55
C ASP A 154 11.51 12.96 -10.63
N GLU A 155 12.84 12.99 -10.54
CA GLU A 155 13.73 12.22 -11.43
C GLU A 155 13.48 10.71 -11.34
N THR A 156 13.27 10.19 -10.13
CA THR A 156 12.88 8.78 -9.95
C THR A 156 11.49 8.52 -10.53
N LEU A 157 10.52 9.40 -10.25
CA LEU A 157 9.14 9.26 -10.73
C LEU A 157 9.10 9.29 -12.27
N GLU A 158 9.91 10.10 -12.93
CA GLU A 158 10.08 10.12 -14.38
C GLU A 158 10.70 8.80 -14.89
N GLN A 159 11.79 8.36 -14.29
CA GLN A 159 12.49 7.12 -14.70
C GLN A 159 11.62 5.88 -14.56
N ILE A 160 10.74 5.84 -13.57
CA ILE A 160 9.77 4.73 -13.43
C ILE A 160 8.49 4.95 -14.24
N ASN A 161 8.42 5.98 -15.06
CA ASN A 161 7.23 6.34 -15.83
C ASN A 161 5.98 6.44 -14.94
N ARG A 162 6.09 7.15 -13.80
CA ARG A 162 4.98 7.28 -12.84
C ARG A 162 3.84 8.11 -13.42
N GLY A 163 4.14 9.10 -14.28
CA GLY A 163 3.17 10.04 -14.85
C GLY A 163 2.44 10.88 -13.78
N CYS A 164 3.10 11.08 -12.64
CA CYS A 164 2.61 11.86 -11.52
C CYS A 164 3.83 12.35 -10.72
N SER A 165 3.90 13.63 -10.42
CA SER A 165 4.99 14.28 -9.71
C SER A 165 4.84 14.17 -8.19
N HIS A 166 5.92 14.45 -7.46
CA HIS A 166 5.86 14.62 -6.00
C HIS A 166 4.98 15.81 -5.60
N GLY A 167 4.98 16.89 -6.39
CA GLY A 167 4.10 18.03 -6.19
C GLY A 167 2.61 17.67 -6.23
N GLU A 168 2.20 16.76 -7.13
CA GLU A 168 0.81 16.23 -7.17
C GLU A 168 0.49 15.40 -5.93
N PHE A 169 1.47 14.64 -5.40
CA PHE A 169 1.30 13.93 -4.12
C PHE A 169 1.06 14.91 -2.96
N VAL A 170 1.87 15.95 -2.84
CA VAL A 170 1.72 16.98 -1.80
C VAL A 170 0.36 17.68 -1.91
N ALA A 171 -0.08 18.01 -3.12
CA ALA A 171 -1.40 18.60 -3.36
C ALA A 171 -2.54 17.66 -2.93
N ALA A 172 -2.44 16.36 -3.25
CA ALA A 172 -3.42 15.36 -2.84
C ALA A 172 -3.49 15.18 -1.31
N VAL A 173 -2.35 15.18 -0.62
CA VAL A 173 -2.32 15.12 0.86
C VAL A 173 -3.01 16.35 1.48
N LYS A 174 -2.81 17.53 0.90
CA LYS A 174 -3.45 18.77 1.37
C LYS A 174 -4.98 18.75 1.23
N LEU A 175 -5.54 18.04 0.24
CA LEU A 175 -7.00 17.87 0.14
C LEU A 175 -7.60 17.14 1.34
N LEU A 176 -6.77 16.41 2.10
CA LEU A 176 -7.20 15.69 3.29
C LEU A 176 -7.05 16.49 4.59
N GLU A 177 -6.66 17.78 4.51
CA GLU A 177 -6.67 18.65 5.68
C GLU A 177 -8.10 18.76 6.22
N ASN A 178 -8.26 18.44 7.52
CA ASN A 178 -9.57 18.37 8.21
C ASN A 178 -10.52 17.27 7.70
N SER A 179 -10.03 16.35 6.88
CA SER A 179 -10.80 15.18 6.45
C SER A 179 -10.93 14.15 7.57
N LYS A 180 -12.04 13.39 7.54
CA LYS A 180 -12.25 12.21 8.40
C LYS A 180 -11.51 10.96 7.90
N LEU A 181 -10.86 11.03 6.74
CA LEU A 181 -10.18 9.89 6.13
C LEU A 181 -8.80 9.67 6.74
N ASP A 182 -8.47 8.41 7.00
CA ASP A 182 -7.10 8.02 7.35
C ASP A 182 -6.28 7.85 6.06
N LEU A 183 -5.10 8.48 5.98
CA LEU A 183 -4.20 8.34 4.84
C LEU A 183 -3.14 7.27 5.12
N CYS A 184 -3.05 6.29 4.22
CA CYS A 184 -1.95 5.33 4.13
C CYS A 184 -1.07 5.64 2.93
N VAL A 185 0.23 5.79 3.14
CA VAL A 185 1.18 6.08 2.07
C VAL A 185 2.02 4.85 1.74
N HIS A 186 2.15 4.57 0.43
CA HIS A 186 3.02 3.51 -0.07
C HIS A 186 4.34 4.10 -0.57
N THR A 187 5.45 3.47 -0.22
CA THR A 187 6.80 3.81 -0.69
C THR A 187 7.48 2.58 -1.29
N ILE A 188 8.38 2.81 -2.24
CA ILE A 188 9.25 1.76 -2.78
C ILE A 188 10.70 2.16 -2.55
N PHE A 189 11.42 1.35 -1.78
CA PHE A 189 12.85 1.53 -1.53
C PHE A 189 13.69 0.65 -2.45
N GLY A 190 14.85 1.16 -2.86
CA GLY A 190 15.84 0.40 -3.61
C GLY A 190 15.77 0.58 -5.13
N PHE A 191 15.27 1.71 -5.61
CA PHE A 191 15.53 2.08 -7.00
C PHE A 191 17.05 2.23 -7.22
N PRO A 192 17.63 1.68 -8.31
CA PRO A 192 19.09 1.54 -8.45
C PRO A 192 19.87 2.87 -8.53
N TRP A 193 19.17 3.97 -8.74
CA TRP A 193 19.72 5.33 -8.79
C TRP A 193 19.48 6.13 -7.51
N GLU A 194 18.80 5.57 -6.52
CA GLU A 194 18.58 6.20 -5.22
C GLU A 194 19.62 5.74 -4.19
N THR A 195 20.21 6.71 -3.49
CA THR A 195 21.12 6.43 -2.39
C THR A 195 20.35 6.15 -1.09
N LYS A 196 21.06 5.69 -0.08
CA LYS A 196 20.51 5.46 1.25
C LYS A 196 20.01 6.75 1.90
N GLU A 197 20.75 7.83 1.73
CA GLU A 197 20.40 9.17 2.23
C GLU A 197 19.13 9.68 1.55
N MET A 198 18.94 9.40 0.27
CA MET A 198 17.69 9.69 -0.42
C MET A 198 16.51 8.93 0.21
N MET A 199 16.70 7.67 0.56
CA MET A 199 15.64 6.86 1.20
C MET A 199 15.29 7.36 2.62
N HIS A 200 16.25 7.90 3.38
CA HIS A 200 15.98 8.62 4.64
C HIS A 200 15.07 9.84 4.40
N GLY A 201 15.25 10.53 3.30
CA GLY A 201 14.40 11.66 2.89
C GLY A 201 12.92 11.31 2.82
N TYR A 202 12.56 10.05 2.48
CA TYR A 202 11.15 9.62 2.46
C TYR A 202 10.50 9.69 3.83
N ILE A 203 11.23 9.34 4.88
CA ILE A 203 10.72 9.39 6.25
C ILE A 203 10.54 10.83 6.71
N HIS A 204 11.46 11.71 6.37
CA HIS A 204 11.33 13.14 6.65
C HIS A 204 10.08 13.70 5.96
N GLU A 205 9.86 13.35 4.69
CA GLU A 205 8.68 13.81 3.95
C GLU A 205 7.37 13.28 4.54
N ILE A 206 7.30 11.99 4.88
CA ILE A 206 6.14 11.38 5.54
C ILE A 206 5.82 12.08 6.86
N ASN A 207 6.85 12.40 7.65
CA ASN A 207 6.68 13.05 8.95
C ASN A 207 6.10 14.46 8.85
N ARG A 208 6.30 15.17 7.74
CA ARG A 208 5.77 16.53 7.51
C ARG A 208 4.24 16.61 7.49
N PHE A 209 3.55 15.50 7.20
CA PHE A 209 2.11 15.51 6.98
C PHE A 209 1.35 14.82 8.11
N PRO A 210 0.67 15.55 8.99
CA PRO A 210 -0.11 14.98 10.09
C PRO A 210 -1.31 14.12 9.62
N GLN A 211 -1.71 14.26 8.34
CA GLN A 211 -2.75 13.47 7.68
C GLN A 211 -2.33 12.00 7.51
N ILE A 212 -1.02 11.72 7.39
CA ILE A 212 -0.50 10.36 7.20
C ILE A 212 -0.59 9.63 8.54
N LYS A 213 -1.46 8.62 8.60
CA LYS A 213 -1.67 7.75 9.76
C LYS A 213 -1.05 6.37 9.58
N PHE A 214 -0.90 5.94 8.34
CA PHE A 214 -0.39 4.62 8.01
C PHE A 214 0.68 4.70 6.94
N VAL A 215 1.63 3.75 6.99
CA VAL A 215 2.62 3.56 5.93
C VAL A 215 2.75 2.09 5.52
N LYS A 216 3.02 1.87 4.24
CA LYS A 216 3.42 0.58 3.68
C LYS A 216 4.79 0.73 3.04
N PHE A 217 5.78 0.11 3.62
CA PHE A 217 7.12 0.03 3.05
C PHE A 217 7.21 -1.15 2.10
N HIS A 218 7.72 -0.90 0.92
CA HIS A 218 8.00 -1.91 -0.09
C HIS A 218 9.47 -1.79 -0.50
N HIS A 219 10.12 -2.91 -0.71
CA HIS A 219 11.35 -2.92 -1.49
C HIS A 219 11.01 -3.14 -2.96
N LEU A 220 11.87 -2.67 -3.85
CA LEU A 220 11.67 -2.82 -5.28
C LEU A 220 11.59 -4.30 -5.67
N HIS A 221 10.50 -4.69 -6.31
CA HIS A 221 10.31 -5.98 -6.95
C HIS A 221 10.48 -5.87 -8.45
N ILE A 222 11.22 -6.78 -9.03
CA ILE A 222 11.32 -6.99 -10.45
C ILE A 222 10.40 -8.15 -10.81
N VAL A 223 9.39 -7.89 -11.62
CA VAL A 223 8.34 -8.88 -11.92
C VAL A 223 8.22 -9.13 -13.42
N GLU A 224 7.82 -10.33 -13.77
CA GLU A 224 7.50 -10.73 -15.15
C GLU A 224 6.45 -9.81 -15.77
N GLY A 225 6.54 -9.59 -17.08
CA GLY A 225 5.60 -8.76 -17.82
C GLY A 225 5.72 -7.26 -17.55
N SER A 226 6.63 -6.81 -16.67
CA SER A 226 6.94 -5.40 -16.47
C SER A 226 8.08 -4.92 -17.38
N ILE A 227 8.09 -3.62 -17.70
CA ILE A 227 9.16 -3.00 -18.50
C ILE A 227 10.50 -3.15 -17.78
N MET A 228 10.51 -2.93 -16.46
CA MET A 228 11.71 -3.06 -15.63
C MET A 228 12.19 -4.52 -15.56
N GLY A 229 11.27 -5.50 -15.56
CA GLY A 229 11.59 -6.92 -15.64
C GLY A 229 12.29 -7.28 -16.95
N ALA A 230 11.79 -6.78 -18.08
CA ALA A 230 12.42 -6.99 -19.38
C ALA A 230 13.81 -6.34 -19.47
N LYS A 231 14.00 -5.16 -18.88
CA LYS A 231 15.30 -4.48 -18.76
C LYS A 231 16.26 -5.26 -17.88
N TYR A 232 15.82 -5.65 -16.70
CA TYR A 232 16.62 -6.38 -15.72
C TYR A 232 17.17 -7.72 -16.26
N LYS A 233 16.37 -8.44 -17.05
CA LYS A 233 16.83 -9.69 -17.70
C LYS A 233 17.97 -9.47 -18.70
N LYS A 234 18.07 -8.30 -19.31
CA LYS A 234 19.14 -7.95 -20.26
C LYS A 234 20.36 -7.41 -19.55
N GLU A 235 20.15 -6.57 -18.57
CA GLU A 235 21.17 -5.85 -17.83
C GLU A 235 20.78 -5.82 -16.33
N PRO A 236 21.15 -6.87 -15.58
CA PRO A 236 20.86 -6.92 -14.15
C PRO A 236 21.55 -5.79 -13.37
N PHE A 237 20.84 -5.22 -12.42
CA PHE A 237 21.35 -4.23 -11.48
C PHE A 237 21.17 -4.70 -10.04
N LYS A 238 21.88 -4.06 -9.10
CA LYS A 238 21.84 -4.45 -7.69
C LYS A 238 20.45 -4.18 -7.12
N LEU A 239 19.93 -5.16 -6.38
CA LEU A 239 18.73 -5.08 -5.55
C LEU A 239 19.11 -5.41 -4.10
N PHE A 240 18.28 -5.03 -3.16
CA PHE A 240 18.51 -5.37 -1.76
C PHE A 240 18.50 -6.89 -1.50
N THR A 241 19.52 -7.36 -0.79
CA THR A 241 19.38 -8.59 -0.03
C THR A 241 18.42 -8.39 1.14
N LEU A 242 17.94 -9.48 1.75
CA LEU A 242 17.09 -9.40 2.94
C LEU A 242 17.81 -8.68 4.09
N GLU A 243 19.10 -8.92 4.25
CA GLU A 243 19.93 -8.28 5.27
C GLU A 243 20.05 -6.76 5.02
N GLU A 244 20.45 -6.34 3.82
CA GLU A 244 20.58 -4.93 3.47
C GLU A 244 19.24 -4.15 3.63
N TYR A 245 18.12 -4.77 3.23
CA TYR A 245 16.80 -4.18 3.43
C TYR A 245 16.41 -4.07 4.90
N THR A 246 16.73 -5.12 5.68
CA THR A 246 16.48 -5.12 7.13
C THR A 246 17.32 -4.05 7.83
N ASP A 247 18.58 -3.88 7.41
CA ASP A 247 19.46 -2.83 7.92
C ASP A 247 18.88 -1.44 7.65
N LEU A 248 18.38 -1.20 6.43
CA LEU A 248 17.68 0.03 6.10
C LEU A 248 16.46 0.27 7.01
N LEU A 249 15.61 -0.75 7.23
CA LEU A 249 14.45 -0.62 8.11
C LEU A 249 14.85 -0.27 9.55
N CYS A 250 15.97 -0.83 10.06
CA CYS A 250 16.49 -0.50 11.37
C CYS A 250 16.91 0.97 11.52
N GLU A 251 17.21 1.64 10.41
CA GLU A 251 17.55 3.07 10.40
C GLU A 251 16.30 3.95 10.19
N LEU A 252 15.36 3.53 9.33
CA LEU A 252 14.17 4.31 9.00
C LEU A 252 13.13 4.34 10.13
N ILE A 253 12.91 3.21 10.81
CA ILE A 253 11.88 3.11 11.84
C ILE A 253 12.11 4.08 13.02
N PRO A 254 13.33 4.25 13.54
CA PRO A 254 13.60 5.25 14.58
C PRO A 254 13.26 6.68 14.19
N MET A 255 13.40 7.02 12.90
CA MET A 255 13.13 8.36 12.38
C MET A 255 11.63 8.61 12.16
N LEU A 256 10.82 7.55 12.05
CA LEU A 256 9.39 7.66 11.75
C LEU A 256 8.63 8.18 12.97
N ARG A 257 7.76 9.16 12.76
CA ARG A 257 6.90 9.73 13.78
C ARG A 257 6.16 8.64 14.59
N PRO A 258 6.13 8.72 15.94
CA PRO A 258 5.68 7.61 16.80
C PRO A 258 4.17 7.32 16.72
N ASP A 259 3.35 8.22 16.19
CA ASP A 259 1.91 8.02 16.02
C ASP A 259 1.53 7.23 14.75
N ILE A 260 2.44 7.17 13.75
CA ILE A 260 2.20 6.44 12.49
C ILE A 260 2.20 4.94 12.71
N VAL A 261 1.23 4.25 12.13
CA VAL A 261 1.11 2.79 12.18
C VAL A 261 1.71 2.18 10.92
N ILE A 262 2.63 1.24 11.08
CA ILE A 262 3.24 0.53 9.95
C ILE A 262 2.33 -0.65 9.56
N GLN A 263 1.65 -0.50 8.41
CA GLN A 263 0.78 -1.54 7.87
C GLN A 263 1.58 -2.69 7.24
N ARG A 264 2.76 -2.38 6.68
CA ARG A 264 3.60 -3.35 5.99
C ARG A 264 5.07 -2.91 6.03
N LEU A 265 5.96 -3.85 6.32
CA LEU A 265 7.41 -3.62 6.33
C LEU A 265 8.12 -4.00 5.02
N PHE A 266 7.50 -4.81 4.16
CA PHE A 266 8.11 -5.26 2.90
C PHE A 266 7.04 -5.62 1.88
N GLY A 267 7.38 -5.54 0.60
CA GLY A 267 6.54 -5.95 -0.52
C GLY A 267 6.31 -7.46 -0.55
N ILE A 268 5.24 -7.85 -1.22
CA ILE A 268 4.94 -9.26 -1.53
C ILE A 268 4.49 -9.29 -2.98
N SER A 269 5.00 -10.23 -3.74
CA SER A 269 4.62 -10.52 -5.11
C SER A 269 4.23 -11.98 -5.25
N ASP A 270 3.48 -12.30 -6.28
CA ASP A 270 3.24 -13.67 -6.70
C ASP A 270 4.60 -14.33 -7.05
N TRP A 271 4.86 -15.52 -6.50
CA TRP A 271 6.12 -16.23 -6.68
C TRP A 271 6.42 -16.59 -8.13
N ASP A 272 5.40 -16.91 -8.90
CA ASP A 272 5.53 -17.31 -10.32
C ASP A 272 5.87 -16.11 -11.21
N LEU A 273 5.59 -14.89 -10.73
CA LEU A 273 5.87 -13.65 -11.44
C LEU A 273 7.10 -12.91 -10.89
N LEU A 274 7.64 -13.29 -9.74
CA LEU A 274 8.78 -12.62 -9.14
C LEU A 274 10.09 -13.04 -9.82
N ILE A 275 10.77 -12.09 -10.49
CA ILE A 275 12.12 -12.29 -11.04
C ILE A 275 13.17 -12.07 -9.94
N ALA A 276 13.09 -10.92 -9.21
CA ALA A 276 14.06 -10.51 -8.19
C ALA A 276 13.48 -9.41 -7.27
N PRO A 277 14.03 -9.26 -6.03
CA PRO A 277 14.93 -10.17 -5.37
C PRO A 277 14.20 -11.41 -4.88
N ASN A 278 14.79 -12.58 -5.06
CA ASN A 278 14.28 -13.80 -4.45
C ASN A 278 15.08 -14.11 -3.18
N TRP A 279 14.49 -13.85 -2.03
CA TRP A 279 15.14 -14.12 -0.74
C TRP A 279 14.98 -15.58 -0.26
N GLY A 280 14.30 -16.42 -1.04
CA GLY A 280 14.15 -17.86 -0.74
C GLY A 280 13.30 -18.18 0.50
N LEU A 281 12.55 -17.20 1.02
CA LEU A 281 11.77 -17.30 2.25
C LEU A 281 10.32 -16.93 2.02
N ASN A 282 9.39 -17.59 2.70
CA ASN A 282 7.99 -17.20 2.69
C ASN A 282 7.77 -15.95 3.55
N LYS A 283 6.60 -15.31 3.37
CA LYS A 283 6.21 -14.07 4.06
C LYS A 283 6.42 -14.12 5.58
N SER A 284 6.04 -15.23 6.22
CA SER A 284 6.14 -15.37 7.68
C SER A 284 7.60 -15.43 8.13
N ALA A 285 8.45 -16.13 7.38
CA ALA A 285 9.89 -16.23 7.67
C ALA A 285 10.59 -14.87 7.48
N ILE A 286 10.25 -14.12 6.41
CA ILE A 286 10.78 -12.76 6.20
C ILE A 286 10.36 -11.84 7.35
N GLN A 287 9.08 -11.85 7.73
CA GLN A 287 8.59 -11.04 8.86
C GLN A 287 9.32 -11.39 10.16
N THR A 288 9.50 -12.68 10.43
CA THR A 288 10.21 -13.14 11.62
C THR A 288 11.69 -12.73 11.62
N TYR A 289 12.34 -12.77 10.45
CA TYR A 289 13.72 -12.31 10.30
C TYR A 289 13.86 -10.82 10.63
N ILE A 290 13.01 -10.00 10.03
CA ILE A 290 13.00 -8.55 10.27
C ILE A 290 12.69 -8.24 11.74
N ASP A 291 11.64 -8.85 12.31
CA ASP A 291 11.25 -8.62 13.70
C ASP A 291 12.38 -8.95 14.69
N LYS A 292 13.08 -10.08 14.46
CA LYS A 292 14.25 -10.47 15.28
C LYS A 292 15.42 -9.50 15.16
N ALA A 293 15.66 -8.97 13.96
CA ALA A 293 16.73 -8.00 13.76
C ALA A 293 16.41 -6.66 14.44
N LEU A 294 15.16 -6.18 14.33
CA LEU A 294 14.68 -4.98 15.03
C LEU A 294 14.80 -5.15 16.57
N GLU A 295 14.38 -6.29 17.10
CA GLU A 295 14.50 -6.59 18.53
C GLU A 295 15.96 -6.66 18.98
N LYS A 296 16.83 -7.39 18.27
CA LYS A 296 18.25 -7.51 18.58
C LYS A 296 18.99 -6.19 18.62
N ARG A 297 18.55 -5.22 17.78
CA ARG A 297 19.15 -3.89 17.68
C ARG A 297 18.39 -2.84 18.53
N GLU A 298 17.45 -3.29 19.35
CA GLU A 298 16.65 -2.43 20.24
C GLU A 298 15.99 -1.25 19.48
N VAL A 299 15.54 -1.48 18.25
CA VAL A 299 14.93 -0.46 17.41
C VAL A 299 13.60 0.00 18.01
N VAL A 300 13.48 1.30 18.26
CA VAL A 300 12.25 1.93 18.78
C VAL A 300 11.79 3.03 17.82
N GLN A 301 10.57 2.90 17.31
CA GLN A 301 9.96 3.91 16.44
C GLN A 301 9.90 5.26 17.15
N GLY A 302 10.32 6.31 16.45
CA GLY A 302 10.31 7.67 16.96
C GLY A 302 11.48 8.03 17.88
N SER A 303 12.41 7.10 18.17
CA SER A 303 13.55 7.40 19.04
C SER A 303 14.54 8.42 18.44
N LEU A 304 14.52 8.61 17.12
CA LEU A 304 15.28 9.61 16.38
C LEU A 304 14.37 10.63 15.65
N TYR A 305 13.08 10.62 15.94
CA TYR A 305 12.16 11.61 15.41
C TYR A 305 12.43 12.97 16.08
N LEU A 306 12.57 14.00 15.28
CA LEU A 306 12.71 15.39 15.72
C LEU A 306 11.42 16.13 15.35
N ASP A 307 10.75 16.75 16.33
CA ASP A 307 9.55 17.57 16.14
C ASP A 307 9.82 18.81 15.26
#